data_f606f94d37e7339d80935fcafcb146c8
#
_entry.id   f606f94d37e7339d80935fcafcb146c8
#
_cell.length_a   1.000
_cell.length_b   1.000
_cell.length_c   1.000
_cell.angle_alpha   90.00
_cell.angle_beta   90.00
_cell.angle_gamma   90.00
#
_symmetry.space_group_name_H-M   'P 1'
#
loop_
_entity.id
_entity.type
_entity.pdbx_description
1 polymer ?
#
loop_
_entity_poly.entity_id
_entity_poly.type
_entity_poly.pdbx_seq_one_letter_code
_entity_poly.pdbx_strand_id
1 'polypeptide(L)'
;MKYLHTMIRVSDVAETLRFFELLGLTELRRFDNEAGRFSLIFLAAPGDESAQIELTHNWDEQGYAGGRNFGHVAYAVENIHASCQRLMDGGVTINRPPRDGHMAFVKSPDGISVELLQTGPALVPAEPWVSMPNVGNW
;
A
#
# COMPACT_ATOMS: atom_id res chain seq x y z
N MET A 1 19.87 6.43 -16.79
CA MET A 1 18.42 6.38 -16.50
C MET A 1 18.26 5.99 -15.03
N LYS A 2 17.31 6.61 -14.32
CA LYS A 2 17.03 6.35 -12.90
C LYS A 2 15.52 6.25 -12.72
N TYR A 3 15.05 5.24 -11.98
CA TYR A 3 13.65 5.19 -11.54
C TYR A 3 13.38 6.33 -10.55
N LEU A 4 12.22 6.98 -10.64
CA LEU A 4 11.83 8.09 -9.76
C LEU A 4 10.68 7.70 -8.83
N HIS A 5 9.55 7.31 -9.40
CA HIS A 5 8.35 6.95 -8.63
C HIS A 5 7.35 6.15 -9.46
N THR A 6 6.40 5.51 -8.78
CA THR A 6 5.12 5.06 -9.34
C THR A 6 4.04 6.03 -8.90
N MET A 7 3.26 6.57 -9.84
CA MET A 7 2.12 7.45 -9.53
C MET A 7 0.84 6.64 -9.47
N ILE A 8 0.03 6.91 -8.44
CA ILE A 8 -1.33 6.40 -8.31
C ILE A 8 -2.30 7.56 -8.04
N ARG A 9 -3.50 7.49 -8.60
CA ARG A 9 -4.57 8.46 -8.28
C ARG A 9 -5.31 8.04 -7.04
N VAL A 10 -5.69 9.02 -6.22
CA VAL A 10 -6.37 8.80 -4.94
C VAL A 10 -7.58 9.73 -4.79
N SER A 11 -8.70 9.18 -4.33
CA SER A 11 -9.93 9.94 -4.10
C SER A 11 -9.93 10.64 -2.74
N ASP A 12 -9.45 9.94 -1.70
CA ASP A 12 -9.36 10.45 -0.33
C ASP A 12 -7.90 10.43 0.13
N VAL A 13 -7.33 11.63 0.26
CA VAL A 13 -5.93 11.79 0.67
C VAL A 13 -5.71 11.32 2.10
N ALA A 14 -6.63 11.66 3.02
CA ALA A 14 -6.45 11.33 4.44
C ALA A 14 -6.51 9.81 4.69
N GLU A 15 -7.48 9.13 4.10
CA GLU A 15 -7.58 7.66 4.20
C GLU A 15 -6.40 6.96 3.53
N THR A 16 -5.94 7.45 2.38
CA THR A 16 -4.81 6.86 1.67
C THR A 16 -3.50 7.06 2.44
N LEU A 17 -3.27 8.25 2.99
CA LEU A 17 -2.10 8.50 3.84
C LEU A 17 -2.10 7.57 5.06
N ARG A 18 -3.25 7.44 5.76
CA ARG A 18 -3.39 6.53 6.89
C ARG A 18 -3.06 5.09 6.51
N PHE A 19 -3.54 4.62 5.34
CA PHE A 19 -3.21 3.28 4.84
C PHE A 19 -1.70 3.08 4.65
N PHE A 20 -1.03 4.01 3.97
CA PHE A 20 0.41 3.91 3.73
C PHE A 20 1.25 4.11 5.00
N GLU A 21 0.79 4.91 5.95
CA GLU A 21 1.41 5.03 7.29
C GLU A 21 1.34 3.71 8.06
N LEU A 22 0.22 2.99 8.00
CA LEU A 22 0.09 1.65 8.60
C LEU A 22 1.05 0.63 7.96
N LEU A 23 1.36 0.79 6.67
CA LEU A 23 2.40 0.01 5.99
C LEU A 23 3.82 0.40 6.44
N GLY A 24 4.00 1.60 6.93
CA GLY A 24 5.30 2.13 7.38
C GLY A 24 5.91 3.18 6.45
N LEU A 25 5.16 3.69 5.45
CA LEU A 25 5.62 4.79 4.62
C LEU A 25 5.36 6.13 5.30
N THR A 26 6.19 7.11 4.98
CA THR A 26 6.06 8.49 5.47
C THR A 26 6.00 9.48 4.32
N GLU A 27 5.31 10.59 4.53
CA GLU A 27 5.27 11.69 3.56
C GLU A 27 6.65 12.38 3.52
N LEU A 28 7.22 12.49 2.31
CA LEU A 28 8.49 13.17 2.06
C LEU A 28 8.29 14.63 1.67
N ARG A 29 7.30 14.89 0.81
CA ARG A 29 6.98 16.21 0.29
C ARG A 29 5.59 16.24 -0.32
N ARG A 30 5.06 17.45 -0.40
CA ARG A 30 3.75 17.73 -1.00
C ARG A 30 3.82 18.95 -1.89
N PHE A 31 3.00 18.97 -2.93
CA PHE A 31 2.85 20.09 -3.84
C PHE A 31 1.39 20.25 -4.25
N ASP A 32 0.83 21.44 -4.08
CA ASP A 32 -0.52 21.79 -4.52
C ASP A 32 -0.46 22.70 -5.73
N ASN A 33 -1.24 22.40 -6.75
CA ASN A 33 -1.38 23.20 -7.96
C ASN A 33 -2.81 23.75 -8.07
N GLU A 34 -3.00 24.99 -7.64
CA GLU A 34 -4.28 25.68 -7.68
C GLU A 34 -4.84 25.82 -9.11
N ALA A 35 -3.98 26.17 -10.06
CA ALA A 35 -4.40 26.36 -11.44
C ALA A 35 -4.82 25.03 -12.11
N GLY A 36 -4.11 23.94 -11.81
CA GLY A 36 -4.42 22.60 -12.30
C GLY A 36 -5.40 21.82 -11.43
N ARG A 37 -5.73 22.33 -10.24
CA ARG A 37 -6.64 21.75 -9.26
C ARG A 37 -6.26 20.31 -8.90
N PHE A 38 -5.00 20.12 -8.49
CA PHE A 38 -4.50 18.82 -8.01
C PHE A 38 -3.44 18.97 -6.93
N SER A 39 -3.26 17.93 -6.15
CA SER A 39 -2.19 17.77 -5.16
C SER A 39 -1.33 16.57 -5.52
N LEU A 40 -0.01 16.71 -5.35
CA LEU A 40 0.96 15.63 -5.44
C LEU A 40 1.56 15.40 -4.06
N ILE A 41 1.57 14.14 -3.61
CA ILE A 41 2.11 13.76 -2.31
C ILE A 41 3.05 12.57 -2.52
N PHE A 42 4.29 12.71 -2.08
CA PHE A 42 5.31 11.68 -2.26
C PHE A 42 5.60 10.96 -0.96
N LEU A 43 5.50 9.64 -0.99
CA LEU A 43 5.72 8.77 0.15
C LEU A 43 6.87 7.82 -0.11
N ALA A 44 7.59 7.43 0.94
CA ALA A 44 8.54 6.33 0.90
C ALA A 44 8.71 5.69 2.28
N ALA A 45 9.26 4.49 2.30
CA ALA A 45 9.68 3.86 3.55
C ALA A 45 10.96 4.57 4.08
N PRO A 46 11.08 4.79 5.40
CA PRO A 46 12.32 5.30 5.99
C PRO A 46 13.51 4.38 5.65
N GLY A 47 14.58 4.98 5.14
CA GLY A 47 15.77 4.25 4.69
C GLY A 47 15.72 3.77 3.23
N ASP A 48 14.61 3.98 2.53
CA ASP A 48 14.47 3.69 1.09
C ASP A 48 13.74 4.82 0.34
N GLU A 49 14.17 6.06 0.60
CA GLU A 49 13.57 7.29 0.05
C GLU A 49 13.71 7.40 -1.48
N SER A 50 14.44 6.49 -2.11
CA SER A 50 14.53 6.40 -3.57
C SER A 50 13.38 5.64 -4.22
N ALA A 51 12.66 4.78 -3.48
CA ALA A 51 11.51 4.01 -3.95
C ALA A 51 10.20 4.71 -3.59
N GLN A 52 9.85 5.76 -4.36
CA GLN A 52 8.71 6.61 -4.02
C GLN A 52 7.40 6.15 -4.66
N ILE A 53 6.31 6.33 -3.92
CA ILE A 53 4.95 6.39 -4.44
C ILE A 53 4.54 7.87 -4.51
N GLU A 54 4.07 8.31 -5.68
CA GLU A 54 3.42 9.61 -5.85
C GLU A 54 1.89 9.43 -5.79
N LEU A 55 1.24 10.03 -4.81
CA LEU A 55 -0.20 10.14 -4.77
C LEU A 55 -0.62 11.39 -5.53
N THR A 56 -1.47 11.23 -6.55
CA THR A 56 -2.09 12.35 -7.25
C THR A 56 -3.57 12.43 -6.87
N HIS A 57 -3.94 13.52 -6.22
CA HIS A 57 -5.34 13.83 -5.91
C HIS A 57 -5.82 14.95 -6.82
N ASN A 58 -6.70 14.62 -7.78
CA ASN A 58 -7.39 15.61 -8.62
C ASN A 58 -8.63 16.09 -7.84
N TRP A 59 -8.69 17.37 -7.53
CA TRP A 59 -9.69 17.93 -6.60
C TRP A 59 -11.14 17.79 -7.08
N ASP A 60 -11.35 17.67 -8.39
CA ASP A 60 -12.67 17.59 -9.01
C ASP A 60 -13.04 16.14 -9.44
N GLU A 61 -12.20 15.16 -9.13
CA GLU A 61 -12.43 13.76 -9.46
C GLU A 61 -12.80 12.96 -8.20
N GLN A 62 -13.75 12.03 -8.33
CA GLN A 62 -14.16 11.15 -7.25
C GLN A 62 -14.28 9.71 -7.73
N GLY A 63 -13.50 8.85 -7.12
CA GLY A 63 -13.48 7.43 -7.40
C GLY A 63 -12.75 7.08 -8.70
N TYR A 64 -12.08 5.94 -8.67
CA TYR A 64 -11.33 5.42 -9.82
C TYR A 64 -11.67 3.94 -10.05
N ALA A 65 -11.78 3.56 -11.33
CA ALA A 65 -11.88 2.16 -11.73
C ALA A 65 -10.55 1.73 -12.34
N GLY A 66 -9.99 0.64 -11.83
CA GLY A 66 -8.73 0.07 -12.33
C GLY A 66 -8.92 -0.75 -13.60
N GLY A 67 -7.95 -0.70 -14.51
CA GLY A 67 -7.77 -1.67 -15.58
C GLY A 67 -7.03 -2.91 -15.09
N ARG A 68 -6.75 -3.85 -16.00
CA ARG A 68 -6.07 -5.12 -15.66
C ARG A 68 -4.57 -5.16 -15.97
N ASN A 69 -4.03 -4.19 -16.69
CA ASN A 69 -2.60 -4.19 -17.03
C ASN A 69 -1.69 -3.73 -15.90
N PHE A 70 -2.18 -2.88 -14.98
CA PHE A 70 -1.47 -2.63 -13.72
C PHE A 70 -1.79 -3.76 -12.74
N GLY A 71 -0.75 -4.35 -12.14
CA GLY A 71 -0.89 -5.41 -11.15
C GLY A 71 -0.90 -4.87 -9.73
N HIS A 72 0.26 -4.72 -9.15
CA HIS A 72 0.44 -4.30 -7.76
C HIS A 72 1.78 -3.57 -7.57
N VAL A 73 1.94 -2.94 -6.42
CA VAL A 73 3.24 -2.56 -5.87
C VAL A 73 3.61 -3.55 -4.76
N ALA A 74 4.91 -3.80 -4.56
CA ALA A 74 5.38 -4.78 -3.56
C ALA A 74 6.36 -4.14 -2.59
N TYR A 75 6.27 -4.53 -1.31
CA TYR A 75 7.17 -4.13 -0.24
C TYR A 75 7.70 -5.33 0.52
N ALA A 76 9.01 -5.34 0.76
CA ALA A 76 9.61 -6.27 1.70
C ALA A 76 9.39 -5.78 3.13
N VAL A 77 9.00 -6.67 4.02
CA VAL A 77 8.77 -6.38 5.45
C VAL A 77 9.57 -7.33 6.34
N GLU A 78 10.06 -6.83 7.47
CA GLU A 78 10.88 -7.63 8.38
C GLU A 78 10.08 -8.71 9.14
N ASN A 79 8.79 -8.45 9.37
CA ASN A 79 7.88 -9.41 10.02
C ASN A 79 6.49 -9.27 9.42
N ILE A 80 6.15 -10.19 8.51
CA ILE A 80 4.89 -10.12 7.76
C ILE A 80 3.67 -10.32 8.66
N HIS A 81 3.77 -11.14 9.73
CA HIS A 81 2.67 -11.31 10.68
C HIS A 81 2.39 -10.04 11.46
N ALA A 82 3.43 -9.36 11.96
CA ALA A 82 3.30 -8.10 12.67
C ALA A 82 2.78 -6.98 11.74
N SER A 83 3.24 -6.93 10.50
CA SER A 83 2.76 -5.95 9.51
C SER A 83 1.28 -6.15 9.18
N CYS A 84 0.86 -7.39 8.94
CA CYS A 84 -0.56 -7.70 8.70
C CYS A 84 -1.42 -7.43 9.95
N GLN A 85 -0.92 -7.72 11.15
CA GLN A 85 -1.64 -7.41 12.39
C GLN A 85 -1.87 -5.91 12.56
N ARG A 86 -0.83 -5.10 12.36
CA ARG A 86 -0.94 -3.63 12.41
C ARG A 86 -1.94 -3.07 11.41
N LEU A 87 -1.95 -3.60 10.20
CA LEU A 87 -2.92 -3.23 9.15
C LEU A 87 -4.34 -3.60 9.57
N MET A 88 -4.54 -4.81 10.04
CA MET A 88 -5.84 -5.32 10.50
C MET A 88 -6.37 -4.53 11.70
N ASP A 89 -5.53 -4.22 12.68
CA ASP A 89 -5.88 -3.38 13.84
C ASP A 89 -6.25 -1.96 13.41
N GLY A 90 -5.65 -1.48 12.31
CA GLY A 90 -5.97 -0.21 11.66
C GLY A 90 -7.23 -0.25 10.80
N GLY A 91 -7.92 -1.39 10.69
CA GLY A 91 -9.15 -1.55 9.92
C GLY A 91 -8.93 -1.91 8.45
N VAL A 92 -7.72 -2.25 8.04
CA VAL A 92 -7.41 -2.71 6.68
C VAL A 92 -7.76 -4.19 6.53
N THR A 93 -8.49 -4.53 5.48
CA THR A 93 -8.77 -5.93 5.13
C THR A 93 -7.50 -6.61 4.60
N ILE A 94 -7.15 -7.77 5.16
CA ILE A 94 -6.11 -8.63 4.61
C ILE A 94 -6.74 -9.50 3.53
N ASN A 95 -6.52 -9.15 2.26
CA ASN A 95 -7.14 -9.83 1.12
C ASN A 95 -6.59 -11.25 0.94
N ARG A 96 -5.27 -11.42 0.98
CA ARG A 96 -4.60 -12.72 1.08
C ARG A 96 -3.76 -12.76 2.35
N PRO A 97 -4.17 -13.53 3.36
CA PRO A 97 -3.39 -13.68 4.59
C PRO A 97 -2.04 -14.38 4.37
N PRO A 98 -1.03 -14.08 5.21
CA PRO A 98 0.31 -14.68 5.10
C PRO A 98 0.34 -16.10 5.71
N ARG A 99 -0.48 -17.03 5.18
CA ARG A 99 -0.59 -18.41 5.65
C ARG A 99 0.71 -19.19 5.55
N ASP A 100 1.51 -18.86 4.55
CA ASP A 100 2.82 -19.47 4.30
C ASP A 100 3.96 -18.78 5.06
N GLY A 101 3.65 -17.73 5.84
CA GLY A 101 4.65 -16.91 6.53
C GLY A 101 5.50 -16.05 5.60
N HIS A 102 5.14 -15.92 4.32
CA HIS A 102 5.98 -15.26 3.33
C HIS A 102 5.29 -14.14 2.56
N MET A 103 4.05 -14.31 2.13
CA MET A 103 3.37 -13.39 1.22
C MET A 103 1.96 -13.03 1.71
N ALA A 104 1.61 -11.74 1.61
CA ALA A 104 0.26 -11.25 1.87
C ALA A 104 -0.13 -10.22 0.81
N PHE A 105 -1.45 -9.99 0.65
CA PHE A 105 -1.99 -8.90 -0.15
C PHE A 105 -3.02 -8.12 0.63
N VAL A 106 -2.96 -6.80 0.44
CA VAL A 106 -3.94 -5.83 0.90
C VAL A 106 -4.29 -4.86 -0.23
N LYS A 107 -5.30 -4.03 -0.06
CA LYS A 107 -5.66 -2.98 -1.01
C LYS A 107 -5.74 -1.62 -0.34
N SER A 108 -5.27 -0.60 -1.04
CA SER A 108 -5.49 0.79 -0.67
C SER A 108 -6.98 1.18 -0.75
N PRO A 109 -7.42 2.32 -0.20
CA PRO A 109 -8.81 2.76 -0.30
C PRO A 109 -9.37 2.80 -1.72
N ASP A 110 -8.57 3.21 -2.71
CA ASP A 110 -8.96 3.22 -4.13
C ASP A 110 -8.70 1.87 -4.85
N GLY A 111 -8.42 0.80 -4.12
CA GLY A 111 -8.34 -0.55 -4.66
C GLY A 111 -7.00 -0.92 -5.31
N ILE A 112 -5.94 -0.14 -5.09
CA ILE A 112 -4.59 -0.49 -5.54
C ILE A 112 -4.08 -1.66 -4.70
N SER A 113 -3.72 -2.75 -5.38
CA SER A 113 -3.13 -3.94 -4.76
C SER A 113 -1.73 -3.67 -4.24
N VAL A 114 -1.46 -4.11 -3.01
CA VAL A 114 -0.15 -4.04 -2.37
C VAL A 114 0.24 -5.42 -1.89
N GLU A 115 1.35 -5.93 -2.41
CA GLU A 115 1.96 -7.19 -1.98
C GLU A 115 2.94 -6.92 -0.84
N LEU A 116 2.89 -7.74 0.20
CA LEU A 116 3.89 -7.77 1.27
C LEU A 116 4.66 -9.07 1.19
N LEU A 117 5.98 -8.98 1.23
CA LEU A 117 6.89 -10.12 1.18
C LEU A 117 7.79 -10.13 2.42
N GLN A 118 7.88 -11.28 3.08
CA GLN A 118 8.78 -11.48 4.20
C GLN A 118 10.23 -11.36 3.75
N THR A 119 11.01 -10.52 4.43
CA THR A 119 12.46 -10.45 4.24
C THR A 119 13.13 -11.71 4.81
N GLY A 120 13.97 -12.35 4.02
CA GLY A 120 14.64 -13.59 4.42
C GLY A 120 13.72 -14.82 4.42
N PRO A 121 13.98 -15.80 5.29
CA PRO A 121 13.17 -17.03 5.35
C PRO A 121 11.72 -16.75 5.74
N ALA A 122 10.80 -17.55 5.19
CA ALA A 122 9.41 -17.51 5.61
C ALA A 122 9.27 -17.73 7.13
N LEU A 123 8.38 -17.01 7.75
CA LEU A 123 8.05 -17.19 9.17
C LEU A 123 7.28 -18.52 9.35
N VAL A 124 7.38 -19.09 10.54
CA VAL A 124 6.59 -20.27 10.89
C VAL A 124 5.10 -19.92 10.76
N PRO A 125 4.31 -20.73 10.00
CA PRO A 125 2.89 -20.52 9.92
C PRO A 125 2.24 -20.44 11.30
N ALA A 126 1.37 -19.46 11.52
CA ALA A 126 0.76 -19.19 12.81
C ALA A 126 -0.70 -18.70 12.66
N GLU A 127 -1.49 -18.93 13.68
CA GLU A 127 -2.81 -18.32 13.79
C GLU A 127 -2.70 -16.82 14.09
N PRO A 128 -3.66 -16.00 13.64
CA PRO A 128 -4.90 -16.35 12.92
C PRO A 128 -4.71 -16.61 11.41
N TRP A 129 -3.51 -16.42 10.89
CA TRP A 129 -3.24 -16.37 9.44
C TRP A 129 -3.51 -17.72 8.75
N VAL A 130 -3.13 -18.83 9.39
CA VAL A 130 -3.29 -20.19 8.81
C VAL A 130 -4.75 -20.49 8.49
N SER A 131 -5.66 -20.13 9.38
CA SER A 131 -7.10 -20.40 9.25
C SER A 131 -7.86 -19.29 8.53
N MET A 132 -7.24 -18.13 8.32
CA MET A 132 -7.92 -16.96 7.75
C MET A 132 -8.16 -17.15 6.24
N PRO A 133 -9.41 -17.01 5.75
CA PRO A 133 -9.72 -17.13 4.33
C PRO A 133 -9.26 -15.91 3.54
N ASN A 134 -9.17 -16.06 2.22
CA ASN A 134 -9.03 -14.92 1.31
C ASN A 134 -10.33 -14.08 1.32
N VAL A 135 -10.19 -12.77 1.13
CA VAL A 135 -11.29 -11.82 1.02
C VAL A 135 -11.18 -11.04 -0.29
N GLY A 136 -12.20 -11.15 -1.15
CA GLY A 136 -12.22 -10.46 -2.43
C GLY A 136 -11.14 -10.96 -3.41
N ASN A 137 -10.61 -10.03 -4.20
CA ASN A 137 -9.53 -10.25 -5.17
C ASN A 137 -8.40 -9.23 -4.93
N TRP A 138 -7.23 -9.53 -5.48
CA TRP A 138 -6.04 -8.66 -5.38
C TRP A 138 -5.19 -8.75 -6.64
#